data_56d48fd2f61a7d02efe12204aca7801b
#
_entry.id   56d48fd2f61a7d02efe12204aca7801b
#
_cell.length_a   1.000
_cell.length_b   1.000
_cell.length_c   1.000
_cell.angle_alpha   90.00
_cell.angle_beta   90.00
_cell.angle_gamma   90.00
#
_symmetry.space_group_name_H-M   'P 1'
#
loop_
_entity.id
_entity.type
_entity.pdbx_description
1 polymer ?
#
loop_
_entity_poly.entity_id
_entity_poly.type
_entity_poly.pdbx_seq_one_letter_code
_entity_poly.pdbx_strand_id
1 'polypeptide(L)'
;MLHKKEMRTTSNQKYEITEISHEKYPFLHRIRALRDVSAEVRAGDLGGFVESESNLSFEPDDTAWIFDDAIACNDAYVDKGAVLRGEAVVCDNTYISMGAVLSGHTRAEDNAYIRGAVLSASARASGFSMILNDKDTMGVPILSGHCAVYGKVSGDVRLTGSALVISGEEIRNDTLDTLVISGKNRSVIRDSSRDELAPQQPAPSPPKKQKGCEMSR
;
A
#
# COMPACT_ATOMS: atom_id res chain seq x y z
N MET A 1 -38.43 28.51 -8.98
CA MET A 1 -37.15 28.76 -9.69
C MET A 1 -36.19 27.66 -9.29
N LEU A 2 -35.98 26.69 -10.15
CA LEU A 2 -35.06 25.57 -9.93
C LEU A 2 -33.65 26.05 -10.29
N HIS A 3 -32.78 26.18 -9.30
CA HIS A 3 -31.35 26.41 -9.52
C HIS A 3 -30.75 25.18 -10.19
N LYS A 4 -30.54 25.31 -11.50
CA LYS A 4 -29.75 24.35 -12.27
C LYS A 4 -28.31 24.48 -11.80
N LYS A 5 -27.85 23.51 -10.98
CA LYS A 5 -26.46 23.39 -10.57
C LYS A 5 -25.64 23.06 -11.82
N GLU A 6 -24.98 24.09 -12.38
CA GLU A 6 -24.02 23.88 -13.45
C GLU A 6 -22.92 22.96 -12.92
N MET A 7 -22.88 21.72 -13.42
CA MET A 7 -21.71 20.89 -13.31
C MET A 7 -20.59 21.55 -14.11
N ARG A 8 -19.66 22.19 -13.41
CA ARG A 8 -18.42 22.65 -14.03
C ARG A 8 -17.66 21.36 -14.40
N THR A 9 -17.63 21.02 -15.67
CA THR A 9 -16.67 20.12 -16.26
C THR A 9 -15.32 20.81 -16.14
N THR A 10 -14.56 20.52 -15.09
CA THR A 10 -13.16 20.93 -14.98
C THR A 10 -12.40 20.15 -16.04
N SER A 11 -11.85 20.83 -17.04
CA SER A 11 -10.94 20.21 -18.00
C SER A 11 -9.69 19.76 -17.26
N ASN A 12 -9.14 18.60 -17.63
CA ASN A 12 -7.90 18.09 -17.09
C ASN A 12 -6.75 19.06 -17.38
N GLN A 13 -6.15 19.62 -16.33
CA GLN A 13 -4.99 20.52 -16.40
C GLN A 13 -3.75 19.89 -15.81
N LYS A 14 -3.83 18.66 -15.35
CA LYS A 14 -2.74 17.93 -14.70
C LYS A 14 -1.89 17.16 -15.71
N TYR A 15 -2.53 16.47 -16.62
CA TYR A 15 -1.89 15.65 -17.65
C TYR A 15 -2.74 15.57 -18.92
N GLU A 16 -2.11 15.18 -20.00
CA GLU A 16 -2.76 14.77 -21.24
C GLU A 16 -2.48 13.30 -21.55
N ILE A 17 -3.39 12.67 -22.27
CA ILE A 17 -3.18 11.33 -22.83
C ILE A 17 -2.54 11.53 -24.21
N THR A 18 -1.37 10.91 -24.44
CA THR A 18 -0.61 11.07 -25.67
C THR A 18 -0.99 10.03 -26.72
N GLU A 19 -0.49 10.19 -27.96
CA GLU A 19 -0.62 9.19 -29.03
C GLU A 19 0.32 7.97 -28.87
N ILE A 20 1.15 7.94 -27.81
CA ILE A 20 2.10 6.86 -27.57
C ILE A 20 1.35 5.67 -26.95
N SER A 21 1.06 4.66 -27.75
CA SER A 21 0.38 3.44 -27.30
C SER A 21 1.34 2.45 -26.67
N HIS A 22 0.81 1.61 -25.78
CA HIS A 22 1.53 0.49 -25.21
C HIS A 22 1.74 -0.63 -26.25
N GLU A 23 2.94 -1.23 -26.28
CA GLU A 23 3.30 -2.22 -27.34
C GLU A 23 2.34 -3.41 -27.42
N LYS A 24 1.93 -3.97 -26.28
CA LYS A 24 1.05 -5.14 -26.20
C LYS A 24 -0.44 -4.80 -26.17
N TYR A 25 -0.78 -3.61 -25.69
CA TYR A 25 -2.15 -3.18 -25.43
C TYR A 25 -2.41 -1.83 -26.09
N PRO A 26 -2.73 -1.78 -27.41
CA PRO A 26 -2.83 -0.53 -28.18
C PRO A 26 -3.90 0.45 -27.68
N PHE A 27 -4.83 0.01 -26.85
CA PHE A 27 -5.85 0.85 -26.21
C PHE A 27 -5.34 1.62 -24.99
N LEU A 28 -4.13 1.31 -24.51
CA LEU A 28 -3.47 2.03 -23.41
C LEU A 28 -2.53 3.06 -24.00
N HIS A 29 -2.61 4.27 -23.48
CA HIS A 29 -1.82 5.40 -23.94
C HIS A 29 -1.02 6.02 -22.81
N ARG A 30 0.20 6.44 -23.12
CA ARG A 30 1.09 7.09 -22.17
C ARG A 30 0.56 8.48 -21.81
N ILE A 31 0.67 8.86 -20.54
CA ILE A 31 0.34 10.20 -20.07
C ILE A 31 1.53 11.13 -20.13
N ARG A 32 1.28 12.45 -20.23
CA ARG A 32 2.29 13.50 -20.12
C ARG A 32 1.81 14.58 -19.17
N ALA A 33 2.65 15.00 -18.24
CA ALA A 33 2.34 16.08 -17.31
C ALA A 33 2.21 17.43 -18.02
N LEU A 34 1.13 18.15 -17.79
CA LEU A 34 0.91 19.52 -18.30
C LEU A 34 1.45 20.58 -17.34
N ARG A 35 1.69 20.23 -16.10
CA ARG A 35 2.24 21.09 -15.05
C ARG A 35 3.14 20.28 -14.12
N ASP A 36 3.85 20.96 -13.23
CA ASP A 36 4.52 20.29 -12.12
C ASP A 36 3.45 19.65 -11.20
N VAL A 37 3.54 18.33 -10.99
CA VAL A 37 2.59 17.55 -10.18
C VAL A 37 3.16 17.30 -8.79
N SER A 38 4.46 17.02 -8.72
CA SER A 38 5.15 16.74 -7.46
C SER A 38 6.63 17.16 -7.56
N ALA A 39 7.43 16.89 -6.53
CA ALA A 39 8.87 17.11 -6.60
C ALA A 39 9.57 16.23 -7.66
N GLU A 40 8.95 15.09 -8.01
CA GLU A 40 9.48 14.12 -8.97
C GLU A 40 8.90 14.24 -10.38
N VAL A 41 7.79 14.97 -10.55
CA VAL A 41 7.07 15.07 -11.83
C VAL A 41 6.97 16.53 -12.24
N ARG A 42 7.63 16.89 -13.34
CA ARG A 42 7.65 18.21 -13.92
C ARG A 42 6.78 18.30 -15.18
N ALA A 43 6.39 19.51 -15.54
CA ALA A 43 5.69 19.77 -16.80
C ALA A 43 6.49 19.21 -17.98
N GLY A 44 5.82 18.42 -18.84
CA GLY A 44 6.42 17.73 -19.99
C GLY A 44 6.92 16.31 -19.72
N ASP A 45 7.03 15.87 -18.46
CA ASP A 45 7.45 14.52 -18.12
C ASP A 45 6.41 13.49 -18.59
N LEU A 46 6.92 12.39 -19.16
CA LEU A 46 6.09 11.24 -19.51
C LEU A 46 5.84 10.39 -18.27
N GLY A 47 4.60 9.93 -18.13
CA GLY A 47 4.20 8.96 -17.12
C GLY A 47 3.97 7.58 -17.72
N GLY A 48 3.28 6.71 -16.98
CA GLY A 48 2.88 5.37 -17.41
C GLY A 48 1.67 5.39 -18.36
N PHE A 49 0.91 4.30 -18.35
CA PHE A 49 -0.16 4.08 -19.30
C PHE A 49 -1.54 4.08 -18.62
N VAL A 50 -2.49 4.72 -19.29
CA VAL A 50 -3.91 4.72 -18.92
C VAL A 50 -4.79 4.36 -20.11
N GLU A 51 -5.99 3.84 -19.84
CA GLU A 51 -7.01 3.64 -20.86
C GLU A 51 -7.80 4.92 -21.11
N SER A 52 -8.08 5.68 -20.05
CA SER A 52 -8.85 6.91 -20.11
C SER A 52 -8.51 7.87 -18.97
N GLU A 53 -9.03 9.10 -19.03
CA GLU A 53 -8.88 10.08 -17.94
C GLU A 53 -9.51 9.63 -16.62
N SER A 54 -10.43 8.66 -16.64
CA SER A 54 -11.04 8.12 -15.42
C SER A 54 -10.10 7.27 -14.57
N ASN A 55 -8.93 6.88 -15.11
CA ASN A 55 -7.99 6.00 -14.38
C ASN A 55 -7.08 6.75 -13.41
N LEU A 56 -6.88 8.05 -13.59
CA LEU A 56 -5.99 8.85 -12.75
C LEU A 56 -6.64 10.17 -12.39
N SER A 57 -6.67 10.52 -11.13
CA SER A 57 -7.17 11.80 -10.64
C SER A 57 -6.45 12.99 -11.28
N PHE A 58 -7.23 13.97 -11.74
CA PHE A 58 -6.73 15.24 -12.24
C PHE A 58 -7.14 16.44 -11.35
N GLU A 59 -7.56 16.16 -10.12
CA GLU A 59 -7.84 17.22 -9.14
C GLU A 59 -6.61 18.14 -8.96
N PRO A 60 -6.80 19.45 -8.79
CA PRO A 60 -5.71 20.43 -8.82
C PRO A 60 -4.58 20.16 -7.82
N ASP A 61 -4.92 19.70 -6.62
CA ASP A 61 -3.96 19.48 -5.52
C ASP A 61 -3.54 18.01 -5.36
N ASP A 62 -4.03 17.13 -6.22
CA ASP A 62 -3.71 15.72 -6.15
C ASP A 62 -2.38 15.41 -6.84
N THR A 63 -1.44 14.82 -6.09
CA THR A 63 -0.11 14.44 -6.55
C THR A 63 -0.03 12.99 -7.04
N ALA A 64 -1.15 12.26 -7.12
CA ALA A 64 -1.18 10.89 -7.65
C ALA A 64 -0.55 10.82 -9.05
N TRP A 65 0.28 9.80 -9.30
CA TRP A 65 0.96 9.64 -10.58
C TRP A 65 1.25 8.19 -10.93
N ILE A 66 1.27 7.91 -12.23
CA ILE A 66 1.67 6.63 -12.79
C ILE A 66 2.99 6.84 -13.50
N PHE A 67 4.04 6.12 -13.08
CA PHE A 67 5.40 6.21 -13.59
C PHE A 67 5.75 5.02 -14.50
N ASP A 68 6.86 5.14 -15.19
CA ASP A 68 7.53 4.07 -15.95
C ASP A 68 6.58 3.37 -16.94
N ASP A 69 6.46 2.06 -16.87
CA ASP A 69 5.54 1.25 -17.67
C ASP A 69 4.34 0.72 -16.85
N ALA A 70 4.07 1.34 -15.70
CA ALA A 70 2.92 1.00 -14.89
C ALA A 70 1.61 1.35 -15.63
N ILE A 71 0.57 0.56 -15.37
CA ILE A 71 -0.70 0.58 -16.08
C ILE A 71 -1.86 0.79 -15.11
N ALA A 72 -2.80 1.68 -15.46
CA ALA A 72 -4.14 1.72 -14.89
C ALA A 72 -5.18 1.63 -16.02
N CYS A 73 -6.12 0.69 -15.93
CA CYS A 73 -7.10 0.44 -16.99
C CYS A 73 -8.45 -0.04 -16.47
N ASN A 74 -9.42 -0.19 -17.37
CA ASN A 74 -10.82 -0.46 -17.05
C ASN A 74 -11.37 0.65 -16.13
N ASP A 75 -12.11 0.26 -15.07
CA ASP A 75 -12.66 1.20 -14.09
C ASP A 75 -11.72 1.46 -12.90
N ALA A 76 -10.45 1.07 -13.02
CA ALA A 76 -9.45 1.33 -11.99
C ALA A 76 -9.22 2.83 -11.79
N TYR A 77 -9.11 3.27 -10.53
CA TYR A 77 -8.92 4.67 -10.20
C TYR A 77 -7.79 4.88 -9.19
N VAL A 78 -6.92 5.84 -9.51
CA VAL A 78 -5.73 6.20 -8.72
C VAL A 78 -5.82 7.66 -8.29
N ASP A 79 -5.82 7.95 -6.98
CA ASP A 79 -5.95 9.31 -6.47
C ASP A 79 -5.18 9.56 -5.16
N LYS A 80 -5.32 10.78 -4.63
CA LYS A 80 -4.84 11.21 -3.30
C LYS A 80 -3.40 10.85 -3.04
N GLY A 81 -2.53 11.20 -3.99
CA GLY A 81 -1.10 11.01 -3.89
C GLY A 81 -0.63 9.56 -4.06
N ALA A 82 -1.50 8.66 -4.50
CA ALA A 82 -1.09 7.28 -4.78
C ALA A 82 -0.16 7.20 -5.99
N VAL A 83 0.78 6.26 -5.97
CA VAL A 83 1.85 6.14 -6.96
C VAL A 83 1.95 4.71 -7.48
N LEU A 84 1.95 4.57 -8.79
CA LEU A 84 2.28 3.33 -9.48
C LEU A 84 3.65 3.45 -10.14
N ARG A 85 4.53 2.44 -10.04
CA ARG A 85 5.89 2.44 -10.61
C ARG A 85 6.29 1.10 -11.20
N GLY A 86 7.30 1.12 -12.07
CA GLY A 86 7.83 -0.06 -12.73
C GLY A 86 6.81 -0.67 -13.68
N GLU A 87 6.48 -1.93 -13.50
CA GLU A 87 5.48 -2.66 -14.30
C GLU A 87 4.21 -2.99 -13.47
N ALA A 88 3.88 -2.14 -12.50
CA ALA A 88 2.68 -2.31 -11.68
C ALA A 88 1.42 -2.21 -12.54
N VAL A 89 0.47 -3.13 -12.34
CA VAL A 89 -0.79 -3.16 -13.08
C VAL A 89 -1.96 -3.04 -12.12
N VAL A 90 -2.82 -2.06 -12.40
CA VAL A 90 -4.06 -1.83 -11.67
C VAL A 90 -5.21 -1.85 -12.68
N CYS A 91 -6.17 -2.76 -12.51
CA CYS A 91 -7.26 -2.93 -13.46
C CYS A 91 -8.60 -3.26 -12.77
N ASP A 92 -9.65 -3.42 -13.59
CA ASP A 92 -11.02 -3.66 -13.17
C ASP A 92 -11.57 -2.54 -12.28
N ASN A 93 -12.31 -2.84 -11.22
CA ASN A 93 -12.88 -1.85 -10.28
C ASN A 93 -11.93 -1.52 -9.11
N THR A 94 -10.63 -1.56 -9.34
CA THR A 94 -9.64 -1.35 -8.27
C THR A 94 -9.52 0.13 -7.90
N TYR A 95 -9.44 0.42 -6.60
CA TYR A 95 -9.24 1.77 -6.11
C TYR A 95 -7.96 1.88 -5.27
N ILE A 96 -7.04 2.75 -5.71
CA ILE A 96 -5.74 3.00 -5.08
C ILE A 96 -5.69 4.44 -4.59
N SER A 97 -5.45 4.67 -3.29
CA SER A 97 -5.54 6.03 -2.74
C SER A 97 -4.65 6.29 -1.51
N MET A 98 -4.64 7.55 -1.06
CA MET A 98 -4.04 8.01 0.19
C MET A 98 -2.55 7.67 0.30
N GLY A 99 -1.79 7.97 -0.74
CA GLY A 99 -0.34 7.76 -0.76
C GLY A 99 0.08 6.28 -0.87
N ALA A 100 -0.82 5.40 -1.31
CA ALA A 100 -0.44 4.02 -1.57
C ALA A 100 0.62 3.94 -2.69
N VAL A 101 1.60 3.06 -2.54
CA VAL A 101 2.68 2.88 -3.51
C VAL A 101 2.68 1.43 -3.99
N LEU A 102 2.49 1.25 -5.30
CA LEU A 102 2.62 -0.03 -5.97
C LEU A 102 3.83 -0.01 -6.90
N SER A 103 4.74 -0.97 -6.78
CA SER A 103 5.99 -0.96 -7.54
C SER A 103 6.43 -2.36 -7.98
N GLY A 104 7.32 -2.41 -8.97
CA GLY A 104 7.78 -3.67 -9.56
C GLY A 104 6.71 -4.30 -10.44
N HIS A 105 6.44 -5.60 -10.27
CA HIS A 105 5.45 -6.36 -11.02
C HIS A 105 4.16 -6.60 -10.20
N THR A 106 3.79 -5.66 -9.33
CA THR A 106 2.59 -5.79 -8.51
C THR A 106 1.32 -5.76 -9.34
N ARG A 107 0.29 -6.45 -8.88
CA ARG A 107 -1.03 -6.45 -9.51
C ARG A 107 -2.12 -6.17 -8.50
N ALA A 108 -3.00 -5.25 -8.84
CA ALA A 108 -4.24 -5.03 -8.12
C ALA A 108 -5.39 -5.13 -9.12
N GLU A 109 -6.32 -6.06 -8.88
CA GLU A 109 -7.36 -6.44 -9.85
C GLU A 109 -8.69 -6.75 -9.15
N ASP A 110 -9.74 -6.94 -9.93
CA ASP A 110 -11.12 -7.17 -9.51
C ASP A 110 -11.72 -5.94 -8.77
N ASN A 111 -12.00 -6.06 -7.47
CA ASN A 111 -12.57 -5.00 -6.63
C ASN A 111 -11.63 -4.68 -5.45
N ALA A 112 -10.33 -4.72 -5.68
CA ALA A 112 -9.34 -4.46 -4.63
C ALA A 112 -9.37 -2.98 -4.20
N TYR A 113 -9.33 -2.75 -2.89
CA TYR A 113 -9.21 -1.43 -2.31
C TYR A 113 -7.90 -1.31 -1.52
N ILE A 114 -7.02 -0.42 -1.98
CA ILE A 114 -5.69 -0.21 -1.38
C ILE A 114 -5.56 1.25 -0.95
N ARG A 115 -5.33 1.48 0.33
CA ARG A 115 -5.21 2.81 0.91
C ARG A 115 -3.99 2.90 1.82
N GLY A 116 -3.06 3.84 1.52
CA GLY A 116 -1.90 4.11 2.35
C GLY A 116 -1.07 2.87 2.66
N ALA A 117 -0.82 2.03 1.67
CA ALA A 117 -0.08 0.78 1.79
C ALA A 117 1.04 0.72 0.75
N VAL A 118 2.04 -0.11 0.98
CA VAL A 118 3.16 -0.31 0.05
C VAL A 118 3.15 -1.75 -0.46
N LEU A 119 3.02 -1.90 -1.78
CA LEU A 119 3.12 -3.17 -2.48
C LEU A 119 4.36 -3.15 -3.37
N SER A 120 5.15 -4.21 -3.35
CA SER A 120 6.39 -4.31 -4.12
C SER A 120 6.67 -5.73 -4.63
N ALA A 121 7.68 -5.86 -5.47
CA ALA A 121 8.06 -7.09 -6.14
C ALA A 121 6.91 -7.67 -6.99
N SER A 122 6.36 -8.82 -6.63
CA SER A 122 5.24 -9.46 -7.33
C SER A 122 4.03 -9.66 -6.43
N ALA A 123 3.85 -8.77 -5.44
CA ALA A 123 2.70 -8.82 -4.53
C ALA A 123 1.39 -8.59 -5.30
N ARG A 124 0.33 -9.28 -4.89
CA ARG A 124 -0.97 -9.25 -5.54
C ARG A 124 -2.09 -8.93 -4.56
N ALA A 125 -3.04 -8.13 -5.00
CA ALA A 125 -4.32 -7.86 -4.32
C ALA A 125 -5.46 -8.13 -5.31
N SER A 126 -6.40 -9.01 -4.98
CA SER A 126 -7.48 -9.42 -5.90
C SER A 126 -8.78 -9.68 -5.13
N GLY A 127 -9.86 -9.90 -5.87
CA GLY A 127 -11.19 -10.14 -5.32
C GLY A 127 -11.73 -8.88 -4.63
N PHE A 128 -12.27 -9.03 -3.44
CA PHE A 128 -12.71 -7.93 -2.59
C PHE A 128 -11.68 -7.60 -1.51
N SER A 129 -10.40 -7.68 -1.85
CA SER A 129 -9.32 -7.40 -0.90
C SER A 129 -9.35 -5.95 -0.42
N MET A 130 -9.05 -5.76 0.87
CA MET A 130 -8.91 -4.44 1.47
C MET A 130 -7.57 -4.34 2.19
N ILE A 131 -6.69 -3.45 1.72
CA ILE A 131 -5.37 -3.24 2.31
C ILE A 131 -5.32 -1.79 2.78
N LEU A 132 -5.34 -1.58 4.10
CA LEU A 132 -5.61 -0.28 4.68
C LEU A 132 -4.57 0.11 5.73
N ASN A 133 -4.03 1.32 5.63
CA ASN A 133 -3.31 1.91 6.75
C ASN A 133 -4.25 2.13 7.94
N ASP A 134 -3.72 2.00 9.13
CA ASP A 134 -4.43 2.35 10.36
C ASP A 134 -4.19 3.84 10.69
N LYS A 135 -5.26 4.56 11.02
CA LYS A 135 -5.19 6.00 11.31
C LYS A 135 -4.75 6.29 12.74
N ASP A 136 -5.00 5.37 13.65
CA ASP A 136 -4.76 5.57 15.08
C ASP A 136 -3.31 5.23 15.44
N THR A 137 -2.80 4.13 14.89
CA THR A 137 -1.40 3.69 15.08
C THR A 137 -0.44 4.22 14.02
N MET A 138 -0.96 4.83 12.94
CA MET A 138 -0.22 5.19 11.73
C MET A 138 0.45 4.00 11.04
N GLY A 139 0.03 2.78 11.39
CA GLY A 139 0.54 1.54 10.81
C GLY A 139 0.25 1.43 9.33
N VAL A 140 1.26 1.05 8.54
CA VAL A 140 1.20 0.93 7.09
C VAL A 140 1.44 -0.51 6.67
N PRO A 141 0.49 -1.17 5.99
CA PRO A 141 0.74 -2.50 5.43
C PRO A 141 1.83 -2.47 4.36
N ILE A 142 2.78 -3.39 4.47
CA ILE A 142 3.86 -3.56 3.50
C ILE A 142 3.81 -4.99 2.95
N LEU A 143 3.60 -5.11 1.65
CA LEU A 143 3.51 -6.39 0.94
C LEU A 143 4.69 -6.52 -0.02
N SER A 144 5.39 -7.65 0.02
CA SER A 144 6.54 -7.90 -0.85
C SER A 144 6.68 -9.38 -1.21
N GLY A 145 7.54 -9.66 -2.21
CA GLY A 145 7.71 -11.02 -2.72
C GLY A 145 6.56 -11.44 -3.62
N HIS A 146 6.05 -12.65 -3.42
CA HIS A 146 4.94 -13.25 -4.17
C HIS A 146 3.69 -13.43 -3.30
N CYS A 147 3.52 -12.55 -2.29
CA CYS A 147 2.34 -12.64 -1.43
C CYS A 147 1.06 -12.27 -2.19
N ALA A 148 -0.06 -12.84 -1.76
CA ALA A 148 -1.37 -12.57 -2.33
C ALA A 148 -2.40 -12.28 -1.25
N VAL A 149 -3.23 -11.27 -1.47
CA VAL A 149 -4.30 -10.86 -0.55
C VAL A 149 -5.63 -10.89 -1.29
N TYR A 150 -6.56 -11.69 -0.76
CA TYR A 150 -7.97 -11.78 -1.15
C TYR A 150 -8.90 -11.36 -0.01
N GLY A 151 -8.38 -11.23 1.20
CA GLY A 151 -9.08 -10.82 2.41
C GLY A 151 -8.76 -9.38 2.81
N LYS A 152 -8.73 -9.12 4.12
CA LYS A 152 -8.45 -7.79 4.66
C LYS A 152 -7.13 -7.76 5.41
N VAL A 153 -6.35 -6.69 5.22
CA VAL A 153 -5.10 -6.43 5.93
C VAL A 153 -5.09 -4.99 6.40
N SER A 154 -4.83 -4.73 7.68
CA SER A 154 -4.78 -3.36 8.22
C SER A 154 -3.74 -3.19 9.32
N GLY A 155 -3.20 -1.97 9.44
CA GLY A 155 -2.18 -1.61 10.41
C GLY A 155 -0.76 -1.98 9.98
N ASP A 156 0.21 -1.96 10.91
CA ASP A 156 1.61 -2.30 10.62
C ASP A 156 1.77 -3.82 10.45
N VAL A 157 1.44 -4.31 9.26
CA VAL A 157 1.52 -5.71 8.86
C VAL A 157 2.48 -5.84 7.69
N ARG A 158 3.48 -6.70 7.81
CA ARG A 158 4.42 -7.03 6.72
C ARG A 158 4.16 -8.43 6.20
N LEU A 159 3.67 -8.51 4.97
CA LEU A 159 3.51 -9.78 4.25
C LEU A 159 4.70 -9.97 3.31
N THR A 160 5.39 -11.11 3.44
CA THR A 160 6.59 -11.40 2.65
C THR A 160 6.60 -12.83 2.10
N GLY A 161 7.49 -13.09 1.15
CA GLY A 161 7.62 -14.40 0.54
C GLY A 161 6.35 -14.80 -0.21
N SER A 162 5.77 -15.92 0.15
CA SER A 162 4.53 -16.47 -0.42
C SER A 162 3.36 -16.42 0.57
N ALA A 163 3.30 -15.40 1.43
CA ALA A 163 2.19 -15.22 2.36
C ALA A 163 0.87 -15.08 1.60
N LEU A 164 -0.16 -15.74 2.10
CA LEU A 164 -1.49 -15.76 1.51
C LEU A 164 -2.54 -15.35 2.55
N VAL A 165 -3.35 -14.36 2.22
CA VAL A 165 -4.54 -13.97 2.99
C VAL A 165 -5.76 -14.32 2.15
N ILE A 166 -6.52 -15.32 2.57
CA ILE A 166 -7.66 -15.83 1.81
C ILE A 166 -8.90 -14.94 1.96
N SER A 167 -9.86 -15.11 1.06
CA SER A 167 -11.16 -14.42 1.13
C SER A 167 -11.86 -14.71 2.46
N GLY A 168 -12.37 -13.65 3.10
CA GLY A 168 -13.00 -13.74 4.41
C GLY A 168 -12.02 -13.72 5.60
N GLU A 169 -10.70 -13.86 5.37
CA GLU A 169 -9.70 -13.68 6.41
C GLU A 169 -9.44 -12.18 6.65
N GLU A 170 -9.31 -11.80 7.93
CA GLU A 170 -8.94 -10.45 8.34
C GLU A 170 -7.70 -10.50 9.22
N ILE A 171 -6.64 -9.82 8.79
CA ILE A 171 -5.41 -9.60 9.53
C ILE A 171 -5.36 -8.15 9.93
N ARG A 172 -5.54 -7.88 11.23
CA ARG A 172 -5.48 -6.53 11.79
C ARG A 172 -4.37 -6.45 12.82
N ASN A 173 -3.57 -5.41 12.70
CA ASN A 173 -2.62 -5.03 13.73
C ASN A 173 -2.92 -3.60 14.19
N ASP A 174 -3.53 -3.47 15.35
CA ASP A 174 -3.88 -2.22 16.03
C ASP A 174 -2.88 -1.89 17.16
N THR A 175 -1.72 -2.52 17.15
CA THR A 175 -0.63 -2.25 18.08
C THR A 175 0.46 -1.40 17.44
N LEU A 176 1.39 -0.88 18.25
CA LEU A 176 2.58 -0.18 17.76
C LEU A 176 3.70 -1.14 17.32
N ASP A 177 3.53 -2.43 17.57
CA ASP A 177 4.49 -3.45 17.14
C ASP A 177 4.23 -3.84 15.69
N THR A 178 5.25 -4.32 14.96
CA THR A 178 5.08 -4.82 13.58
C THR A 178 4.72 -6.30 13.56
N LEU A 179 3.62 -6.67 12.92
CA LEU A 179 3.26 -8.06 12.65
C LEU A 179 3.87 -8.51 11.31
N VAL A 180 4.77 -9.49 11.35
CA VAL A 180 5.40 -10.05 10.15
C VAL A 180 4.86 -11.45 9.85
N ILE A 181 4.41 -11.64 8.61
CA ILE A 181 3.92 -12.94 8.10
C ILE A 181 4.75 -13.29 6.87
N SER A 182 5.48 -14.39 6.95
CA SER A 182 6.29 -14.91 5.85
C SER A 182 5.85 -16.34 5.52
N GLY A 183 5.16 -16.52 4.40
CA GLY A 183 4.49 -17.78 4.10
C GLY A 183 3.48 -18.16 5.18
N LYS A 184 3.74 -19.26 5.91
CA LYS A 184 2.90 -19.72 7.04
C LYS A 184 3.39 -19.23 8.41
N ASN A 185 4.55 -18.60 8.48
CA ASN A 185 5.16 -18.17 9.73
C ASN A 185 4.65 -16.78 10.13
N ARG A 186 4.30 -16.61 11.40
CA ARG A 186 3.92 -15.34 12.00
C ARG A 186 4.89 -14.97 13.10
N SER A 187 5.36 -13.73 13.12
CA SER A 187 6.24 -13.18 14.16
C SER A 187 5.85 -11.73 14.46
N VAL A 188 6.12 -11.27 15.67
CA VAL A 188 5.91 -9.89 16.07
C VAL A 188 7.26 -9.26 16.36
N ILE A 189 7.55 -8.16 15.69
CA ILE A 189 8.72 -7.33 15.96
C ILE A 189 8.25 -6.22 16.88
N ARG A 190 8.73 -6.22 18.13
CA ARG A 190 8.40 -5.18 19.10
C ARG A 190 9.12 -3.89 18.77
N ASP A 191 8.43 -2.78 18.96
CA ASP A 191 9.04 -1.47 18.87
C ASP A 191 9.99 -1.27 20.07
N SER A 192 11.30 -1.16 19.79
CA SER A 192 12.35 -1.00 20.81
C SER A 192 12.22 0.27 21.65
N SER A 193 11.53 1.29 21.16
CA SER A 193 11.27 2.52 21.93
C SER A 193 10.40 2.28 23.17
N ARG A 194 9.66 1.19 23.20
CA ARG A 194 8.81 0.78 24.31
C ARG A 194 9.58 0.12 25.45
N ASP A 195 10.69 -0.57 25.14
CA ASP A 195 11.48 -1.31 26.13
C ASP A 195 12.26 -0.35 27.05
N GLU A 196 12.59 0.86 26.58
CA GLU A 196 13.26 1.89 27.40
C GLU A 196 12.34 2.50 28.48
N LEU A 197 11.02 2.46 28.28
CA LEU A 197 10.03 2.98 29.22
C LEU A 197 9.40 1.90 30.11
N ALA A 198 9.67 0.63 29.84
CA ALA A 198 9.17 -0.46 30.66
C ALA A 198 9.89 -0.45 32.03
N PRO A 199 9.18 -0.57 33.17
CA PRO A 199 9.82 -0.71 34.47
C PRO A 199 10.77 -1.91 34.44
N GLN A 200 12.05 -1.65 34.68
CA GLN A 200 13.03 -2.74 34.75
C GLN A 200 12.58 -3.72 35.84
N GLN A 201 12.29 -4.95 35.46
CA GLN A 201 12.02 -5.99 36.46
C GLN A 201 13.26 -6.12 37.34
N PRO A 202 13.09 -6.10 38.69
CA PRO A 202 14.23 -6.26 39.58
C PRO A 202 14.93 -7.58 39.28
N ALA A 203 16.26 -7.50 39.15
CA ALA A 203 17.09 -8.68 38.88
C ALA A 203 16.74 -9.83 39.84
N PRO A 204 16.67 -11.08 39.36
CA PRO A 204 16.35 -12.21 40.21
C PRO A 204 17.38 -12.30 41.35
N SER A 205 16.87 -12.31 42.58
CA SER A 205 17.70 -12.39 43.78
C SER A 205 18.60 -13.62 43.72
N PRO A 206 19.89 -13.53 44.10
CA PRO A 206 20.80 -14.66 44.06
C PRO A 206 20.28 -15.77 44.98
N PRO A 207 20.46 -17.05 44.60
CA PRO A 207 19.95 -18.18 45.37
C PRO A 207 20.54 -18.16 46.80
N LYS A 208 19.67 -18.18 47.80
CA LYS A 208 20.08 -18.28 49.21
C LYS A 208 20.87 -19.57 49.39
N LYS A 209 22.15 -19.44 49.78
CA LYS A 209 22.97 -20.60 50.20
C LYS A 209 22.28 -21.27 51.36
N GLN A 210 21.85 -22.50 51.16
CA GLN A 210 21.41 -23.36 52.26
C GLN A 210 22.62 -23.62 53.18
N LYS A 211 22.54 -23.19 54.43
CA LYS A 211 23.48 -23.60 55.49
C LYS A 211 23.32 -25.09 55.73
N GLY A 212 24.36 -25.80 55.44
CA GLY A 212 24.43 -27.22 55.77
C GLY A 212 24.19 -27.44 57.26
N CYS A 213 23.34 -28.37 57.57
CA CYS A 213 23.13 -28.87 58.93
C CYS A 213 24.31 -29.82 59.24
N GLU A 214 25.23 -29.32 60.09
CA GLU A 214 26.23 -30.19 60.73
C GLU A 214 25.54 -31.07 61.76
N MET A 215 25.50 -32.36 61.52
CA MET A 215 25.19 -33.35 62.55
C MET A 215 26.44 -33.57 63.37
N SER A 216 26.45 -33.13 64.62
CA SER A 216 27.40 -33.55 65.65
C SER A 216 26.90 -34.83 66.31
N ARG A 217 27.82 -35.69 66.48
CA ARG A 217 27.71 -36.95 67.32
C ARG A 217 27.51 -36.57 68.78
#